data_09726ce01bdcbbf5227a7d570c12a10b
#
_entry.id   09726ce01bdcbbf5227a7d570c12a10b
#
_cell.length_a   1.000
_cell.length_b   1.000
_cell.length_c   1.000
_cell.angle_alpha   90.00
_cell.angle_beta   90.00
_cell.angle_gamma   90.00
#
_symmetry.space_group_name_H-M   'P 1'
#
loop_
_entity.id
_entity.type
_entity.pdbx_description
1 polymer ?
#
loop_
_entity_poly.entity_id
_entity_poly.type
_entity_poly.pdbx_seq_one_letter_code
_entity_poly.pdbx_strand_id
1 'polypeptide(L)'
;QRQMCIRDSIGDDQSIESNLSTFSSHMTNITEIINNITPKSLVLFDEIGSGTDPIEGSNLAKAILNYLIKEKVSFITTTHYSDLKTFGFENPYVINASMEFDQHTLSPTYELKLGISGSSNAFNIAKRLGLKEEIINDAKKMAVTSDDIVRQLVLKLEKKAKQLEEQTLEYERLKEDTLSLIHISEPTRRSYISY
;
A
#
# COMPACT_ATOMS: atom_id res chain seq x y z
N GLN A 1 4.24 -18.66 25.64
CA GLN A 1 2.97 -17.95 25.42
C GLN A 1 3.30 -16.67 24.63
N ARG A 2 2.78 -16.54 23.41
CA ARG A 2 2.86 -15.30 22.63
C ARG A 2 1.81 -14.35 23.20
N GLN A 3 2.24 -13.31 23.86
CA GLN A 3 1.35 -12.25 24.33
C GLN A 3 1.17 -11.27 23.17
N MET A 4 0.02 -11.31 22.54
CA MET A 4 -0.36 -10.38 21.49
C MET A 4 -1.05 -9.19 22.18
N CYS A 5 -0.39 -8.06 22.27
CA CYS A 5 -1.00 -6.82 22.71
C CYS A 5 -1.64 -6.14 21.47
N ILE A 6 -2.94 -6.31 21.30
CA ILE A 6 -3.74 -5.51 20.39
C ILE A 6 -4.23 -4.32 21.21
N ARG A 7 -3.74 -3.12 20.92
CA ARG A 7 -4.32 -1.88 21.41
C ARG A 7 -4.82 -1.12 20.19
N ASP A 8 -6.12 -1.03 20.11
CA ASP A 8 -6.84 -0.31 19.08
C ASP A 8 -6.93 1.16 19.49
N SER A 9 -6.53 2.06 18.61
CA SER A 9 -6.77 3.50 18.74
C SER A 9 -7.83 3.94 17.73
N ILE A 10 -9.00 3.29 17.80
CA ILE A 10 -10.18 3.77 17.08
C ILE A 10 -10.84 4.83 17.94
N GLY A 11 -10.73 6.07 17.53
CA GLY A 11 -11.39 7.19 18.18
C GLY A 11 -11.81 8.21 17.13
N ASP A 12 -13.00 8.02 16.60
CA ASP A 12 -13.66 9.00 15.74
C ASP A 12 -14.51 9.93 16.62
N ASP A 13 -13.85 10.89 17.30
CA ASP A 13 -14.50 12.00 17.98
C ASP A 13 -14.18 13.30 17.24
N GLN A 14 -15.05 13.63 16.28
CA GLN A 14 -14.96 14.83 15.45
C GLN A 14 -15.57 16.04 16.13
N SER A 15 -14.90 16.62 17.11
CA SER A 15 -15.17 17.97 17.57
C SER A 15 -13.92 18.84 17.47
N ILE A 16 -14.10 20.17 17.25
CA ILE A 16 -13.00 21.11 16.96
C ILE A 16 -12.02 21.26 18.15
N GLU A 17 -12.46 21.01 19.37
CA GLU A 17 -11.59 20.85 20.54
C GLU A 17 -10.86 19.49 20.58
N SER A 18 -11.25 18.55 19.74
CA SER A 18 -10.77 17.18 19.76
C SER A 18 -9.51 16.94 18.91
N ASN A 19 -9.12 17.79 17.94
CA ASN A 19 -7.96 17.51 17.10
C ASN A 19 -6.65 17.48 17.89
N LEU A 20 -6.42 18.42 18.82
CA LEU A 20 -5.27 18.37 19.71
C LEU A 20 -5.38 17.25 20.74
N SER A 21 -6.59 16.93 21.16
CA SER A 21 -6.93 15.81 22.04
C SER A 21 -6.72 14.47 21.32
N THR A 22 -7.14 14.36 20.06
CA THR A 22 -6.98 13.13 19.23
C THR A 22 -5.50 12.85 18.95
N PHE A 23 -4.73 13.85 18.50
CA PHE A 23 -3.29 13.69 18.29
C PHE A 23 -2.56 13.32 19.60
N SER A 24 -2.88 14.02 20.70
CA SER A 24 -2.27 13.76 22.01
C SER A 24 -2.60 12.34 22.50
N SER A 25 -3.84 11.90 22.32
CA SER A 25 -4.24 10.53 22.66
C SER A 25 -3.52 9.47 21.82
N HIS A 26 -3.41 9.70 20.50
CA HIS A 26 -2.63 8.83 19.61
C HIS A 26 -1.17 8.78 20.06
N MET A 27 -0.53 9.91 20.33
CA MET A 27 0.85 9.95 20.77
C MET A 27 1.05 9.28 22.13
N THR A 28 0.10 9.42 23.06
CA THR A 28 0.15 8.71 24.34
C THR A 28 0.14 7.21 24.14
N ASN A 29 -0.77 6.70 23.31
CA ASN A 29 -0.88 5.28 22.98
C ASN A 29 0.40 4.76 22.28
N ILE A 30 0.91 5.50 21.28
CA ILE A 30 2.15 5.15 20.59
C ILE A 30 3.33 5.12 21.57
N THR A 31 3.43 6.12 22.47
CA THR A 31 4.48 6.19 23.50
C THR A 31 4.41 4.97 24.43
N GLU A 32 3.22 4.62 24.86
CA GLU A 32 3.04 3.42 25.72
C GLU A 32 3.41 2.13 24.98
N ILE A 33 3.04 1.99 23.72
CA ILE A 33 3.44 0.86 22.87
C ILE A 33 4.97 0.82 22.77
N ILE A 34 5.61 1.92 22.36
CA ILE A 34 7.07 2.00 22.16
C ILE A 34 7.83 1.64 23.43
N ASN A 35 7.36 2.06 24.61
CA ASN A 35 8.01 1.75 25.88
C ASN A 35 7.88 0.27 26.30
N ASN A 36 6.94 -0.47 25.71
CA ASN A 36 6.65 -1.86 26.09
C ASN A 36 6.93 -2.88 24.97
N ILE A 37 7.48 -2.47 23.83
CA ILE A 37 7.79 -3.39 22.74
C ILE A 37 8.96 -4.32 23.09
N THR A 38 8.91 -5.49 22.45
CA THR A 38 9.99 -6.48 22.43
C THR A 38 10.19 -6.97 21.00
N PRO A 39 11.32 -7.59 20.65
CA PRO A 39 11.52 -8.17 19.31
C PRO A 39 10.49 -9.24 18.89
N LYS A 40 9.66 -9.71 19.82
CA LYS A 40 8.58 -10.67 19.57
C LYS A 40 7.21 -10.01 19.44
N SER A 41 7.15 -8.68 19.53
CA SER A 41 5.91 -7.92 19.39
C SER A 41 5.51 -7.78 17.92
N LEU A 42 4.21 -7.72 17.66
CA LEU A 42 3.62 -7.23 16.43
C LEU A 42 2.87 -5.95 16.78
N VAL A 43 3.22 -4.85 16.13
CA VAL A 43 2.62 -3.53 16.35
C VAL A 43 1.67 -3.22 15.20
N LEU A 44 0.47 -2.77 15.53
CA LEU A 44 -0.54 -2.34 14.56
C LEU A 44 -0.83 -0.86 14.81
N PHE A 45 -0.63 -0.03 13.80
CA PHE A 45 -1.01 1.39 13.84
C PHE A 45 -2.07 1.67 12.79
N ASP A 46 -3.11 2.34 13.20
CA ASP A 46 -4.11 2.87 12.28
C ASP A 46 -3.90 4.38 12.13
N GLU A 47 -3.81 4.85 10.87
CA GLU A 47 -3.57 6.24 10.48
C GLU A 47 -2.43 6.93 11.24
N ILE A 48 -1.25 6.28 11.28
CA ILE A 48 -0.10 6.80 12.01
C ILE A 48 0.24 8.25 11.59
N GLY A 49 0.40 9.12 12.60
CA GLY A 49 0.77 10.53 12.43
C GLY A 49 -0.42 11.44 12.11
N SER A 50 -1.67 10.94 12.05
CA SER A 50 -2.86 11.75 11.82
C SER A 50 -3.13 12.74 12.98
N GLY A 51 -3.92 13.78 12.69
CA GLY A 51 -4.36 14.76 13.70
C GLY A 51 -3.41 15.94 13.95
N THR A 52 -2.35 16.11 13.14
CA THR A 52 -1.43 17.25 13.18
C THR A 52 -1.11 17.74 11.76
N ASP A 53 -0.18 18.70 11.65
CA ASP A 53 0.33 19.14 10.35
C ASP A 53 0.86 17.95 9.53
N PRO A 54 0.51 17.83 8.24
CA PRO A 54 0.87 16.69 7.42
C PRO A 54 2.39 16.44 7.33
N ILE A 55 3.21 17.49 7.32
CA ILE A 55 4.67 17.37 7.23
C ILE A 55 5.22 16.85 8.56
N GLU A 56 4.77 17.43 9.67
CA GLU A 56 5.19 16.99 11.01
C GLU A 56 4.72 15.56 11.28
N GLY A 57 3.45 15.25 10.98
CA GLY A 57 2.87 13.93 11.16
C GLY A 57 3.58 12.85 10.36
N SER A 58 3.86 13.11 9.08
CA SER A 58 4.57 12.14 8.22
C SER A 58 6.02 11.91 8.67
N ASN A 59 6.73 12.97 9.09
CA ASN A 59 8.09 12.85 9.58
C ASN A 59 8.15 12.08 10.91
N LEU A 60 7.21 12.36 11.83
CA LEU A 60 7.11 11.63 13.08
C LEU A 60 6.80 10.15 12.84
N ALA A 61 5.87 9.85 11.94
CA ALA A 61 5.56 8.48 11.56
C ALA A 61 6.79 7.75 10.99
N LYS A 62 7.54 8.37 10.06
CA LYS A 62 8.80 7.81 9.55
C LYS A 62 9.80 7.51 10.66
N ALA A 63 9.95 8.43 11.61
CA ALA A 63 10.86 8.25 12.74
C ALA A 63 10.46 7.08 13.63
N ILE A 64 9.17 6.93 13.93
CA ILE A 64 8.61 5.81 14.70
C ILE A 64 8.85 4.49 13.97
N LEU A 65 8.54 4.40 12.67
CA LEU A 65 8.74 3.19 11.88
C LEU A 65 10.23 2.80 11.79
N ASN A 66 11.12 3.77 11.60
CA ASN A 66 12.57 3.53 11.64
C ASN A 66 13.03 2.98 13.00
N TYR A 67 12.47 3.48 14.08
CA TYR A 67 12.76 2.96 15.42
C TYR A 67 12.33 1.49 15.55
N LEU A 68 11.11 1.13 15.10
CA LEU A 68 10.63 -0.26 15.11
C LEU A 68 11.50 -1.20 14.27
N ILE A 69 11.96 -0.75 13.10
CA ILE A 69 12.87 -1.51 12.24
C ILE A 69 14.19 -1.76 12.97
N LYS A 70 14.77 -0.74 13.63
CA LYS A 70 16.00 -0.85 14.41
C LYS A 70 15.86 -1.85 15.55
N GLU A 71 14.73 -1.84 16.25
CA GLU A 71 14.42 -2.78 17.33
C GLU A 71 13.97 -4.16 16.82
N LYS A 72 13.93 -4.37 15.51
CA LYS A 72 13.50 -5.62 14.84
C LYS A 72 12.09 -6.06 15.24
N VAL A 73 11.20 -5.10 15.41
CA VAL A 73 9.80 -5.32 15.75
C VAL A 73 8.99 -5.37 14.47
N SER A 74 8.15 -6.38 14.32
CA SER A 74 7.20 -6.46 13.20
C SER A 74 6.07 -5.46 13.38
N PHE A 75 5.68 -4.79 12.30
CA PHE A 75 4.58 -3.83 12.33
C PHE A 75 3.73 -3.87 11.08
N ILE A 76 2.47 -3.47 11.21
CA ILE A 76 1.57 -3.12 10.11
C ILE A 76 1.02 -1.73 10.43
N THR A 77 1.03 -0.85 9.45
CA THR A 77 0.51 0.51 9.62
C THR A 77 -0.33 0.93 8.44
N THR A 78 -1.45 1.60 8.71
CA THR A 78 -2.20 2.33 7.71
C THR A 78 -1.82 3.80 7.73
N THR A 79 -1.89 4.46 6.59
CA THR A 79 -1.64 5.88 6.45
C THR A 79 -2.20 6.43 5.14
N HIS A 80 -2.54 7.70 5.13
CA HIS A 80 -2.90 8.44 3.91
C HIS A 80 -1.77 9.38 3.44
N TYR A 81 -0.63 9.45 4.14
CA TYR A 81 0.50 10.29 3.76
C TYR A 81 1.28 9.74 2.57
N SER A 82 1.40 10.55 1.52
CA SER A 82 2.15 10.18 0.31
C SER A 82 3.63 9.90 0.57
N ASP A 83 4.23 10.62 1.51
CA ASP A 83 5.65 10.48 1.88
C ASP A 83 5.99 9.12 2.50
N LEU A 84 5.03 8.49 3.18
CA LEU A 84 5.21 7.15 3.72
C LEU A 84 5.18 6.06 2.65
N LYS A 85 4.57 6.34 1.49
CA LYS A 85 4.66 5.45 0.33
C LYS A 85 6.09 5.40 -0.22
N THR A 86 6.74 6.57 -0.32
CA THR A 86 8.15 6.67 -0.74
C THR A 86 9.06 5.95 0.25
N PHE A 87 8.84 6.15 1.55
CA PHE A 87 9.58 5.47 2.62
C PHE A 87 9.53 3.94 2.48
N GLY A 88 8.37 3.38 2.12
CA GLY A 88 8.24 1.93 1.90
C GLY A 88 8.99 1.41 0.67
N PHE A 89 9.24 2.25 -0.35
CA PHE A 89 10.09 1.88 -1.50
C PHE A 89 11.58 2.01 -1.20
N GLU A 90 11.98 2.98 -0.38
CA GLU A 90 13.37 3.24 -0.02
C GLU A 90 13.91 2.25 1.02
N ASN A 91 13.03 1.63 1.80
CA ASN A 91 13.42 0.78 2.91
C ASN A 91 13.22 -0.71 2.60
N PRO A 92 14.31 -1.52 2.53
CA PRO A 92 14.22 -2.93 2.17
C PRO A 92 13.49 -3.81 3.19
N TYR A 93 13.23 -3.30 4.39
CA TYR A 93 12.50 -3.99 5.45
C TYR A 93 11.00 -3.67 5.49
N VAL A 94 10.52 -2.85 4.56
CA VAL A 94 9.14 -2.40 4.49
C VAL A 94 8.55 -2.77 3.14
N ILE A 95 7.33 -3.29 3.15
CA ILE A 95 6.58 -3.59 1.93
C ILE A 95 5.34 -2.70 1.91
N ASN A 96 5.20 -1.91 0.86
CA ASN A 96 3.96 -1.20 0.62
C ASN A 96 2.84 -2.17 0.28
N ALA A 97 1.65 -1.86 0.72
CA ALA A 97 0.44 -2.59 0.37
C ALA A 97 -0.71 -1.62 0.12
N SER A 98 -1.61 -1.96 -0.75
CA SER A 98 -2.84 -1.19 -0.97
C SER A 98 -4.05 -2.09 -1.08
N MET A 99 -5.19 -1.58 -0.64
CA MET A 99 -6.47 -2.21 -0.93
C MET A 99 -6.85 -1.93 -2.37
N GLU A 100 -7.25 -2.97 -3.09
CA GLU A 100 -7.75 -2.81 -4.44
C GLU A 100 -9.11 -2.08 -4.42
N PHE A 101 -9.27 -1.19 -5.38
CA PHE A 101 -10.45 -0.38 -5.53
C PHE A 101 -10.99 -0.50 -6.96
N ASP A 102 -12.21 -0.96 -7.09
CA ASP A 102 -12.87 -1.04 -8.38
C ASP A 102 -13.27 0.36 -8.86
N GLN A 103 -12.62 0.81 -9.94
CA GLN A 103 -12.88 2.12 -10.53
C GLN A 103 -14.25 2.21 -11.23
N HIS A 104 -14.87 1.08 -11.60
CA HIS A 104 -16.18 1.07 -12.25
C HIS A 104 -17.31 1.18 -11.24
N THR A 105 -17.24 0.41 -10.17
CA THR A 105 -18.25 0.43 -9.10
C THR A 105 -17.98 1.50 -8.05
N LEU A 106 -16.74 2.04 -7.98
CA LEU A 106 -16.19 2.89 -6.93
C LEU A 106 -16.36 2.27 -5.53
N SER A 107 -16.12 0.96 -5.45
CA SER A 107 -16.23 0.20 -4.21
C SER A 107 -14.90 -0.50 -3.90
N PRO A 108 -14.57 -0.66 -2.62
CA PRO A 108 -13.42 -1.47 -2.25
C PRO A 108 -13.69 -2.94 -2.60
N THR A 109 -12.72 -3.63 -3.20
CA THR A 109 -12.81 -5.06 -3.46
C THR A 109 -12.42 -5.90 -2.25
N TYR A 110 -11.83 -5.26 -1.23
CA TYR A 110 -11.24 -5.90 -0.05
C TYR A 110 -10.07 -6.83 -0.36
N GLU A 111 -9.50 -6.74 -1.55
CA GLU A 111 -8.28 -7.46 -1.91
C GLU A 111 -7.04 -6.63 -1.56
N LEU A 112 -6.11 -7.22 -0.82
CA LEU A 112 -4.84 -6.61 -0.47
C LEU A 112 -3.79 -6.94 -1.54
N LYS A 113 -3.22 -5.91 -2.15
CA LYS A 113 -2.10 -6.03 -3.11
C LYS A 113 -0.81 -5.61 -2.44
N LEU A 114 0.16 -6.52 -2.38
CA LEU A 114 1.50 -6.27 -1.83
C LEU A 114 2.43 -5.69 -2.90
N GLY A 115 3.37 -4.87 -2.48
CA GLY A 115 4.36 -4.25 -3.37
C GLY A 115 3.84 -3.06 -4.17
N ILE A 116 2.57 -2.70 -4.01
CA ILE A 116 1.91 -1.63 -4.74
C ILE A 116 1.44 -0.55 -3.76
N SER A 117 1.73 0.70 -4.05
CA SER A 117 1.13 1.82 -3.34
C SER A 117 -0.13 2.29 -4.06
N GLY A 118 -1.25 2.33 -3.34
CA GLY A 118 -2.53 2.76 -3.90
C GLY A 118 -2.48 4.19 -4.44
N SER A 119 -3.14 4.43 -5.57
CA SER A 119 -3.36 5.76 -6.12
C SER A 119 -4.55 6.45 -5.43
N SER A 120 -4.49 7.79 -5.30
CA SER A 120 -5.63 8.56 -4.83
C SER A 120 -6.71 8.63 -5.92
N ASN A 121 -7.93 8.26 -5.59
CA ASN A 121 -9.09 8.31 -6.49
C ASN A 121 -10.04 9.49 -6.19
N ALA A 122 -9.61 10.46 -5.39
CA ALA A 122 -10.45 11.56 -4.93
C ALA A 122 -11.16 12.32 -6.07
N PHE A 123 -10.45 12.64 -7.15
CA PHE A 123 -11.03 13.35 -8.29
C PHE A 123 -12.08 12.50 -9.05
N ASN A 124 -11.88 11.20 -9.16
CA ASN A 124 -12.84 10.30 -9.80
C ASN A 124 -14.10 10.15 -8.96
N ILE A 125 -13.93 10.03 -7.65
CA ILE A 125 -15.03 9.98 -6.68
C ILE A 125 -15.81 11.30 -6.71
N ALA A 126 -15.14 12.46 -6.65
CA ALA A 126 -15.75 13.76 -6.71
C ALA A 126 -16.55 13.97 -8.01
N LYS A 127 -16.03 13.55 -9.16
CA LYS A 127 -16.72 13.59 -10.44
C LYS A 127 -18.01 12.78 -10.41
N ARG A 128 -17.96 11.58 -9.87
CA ARG A 128 -19.14 10.69 -9.80
C ARG A 128 -20.19 11.19 -8.81
N LEU A 129 -19.78 11.85 -7.74
CA LEU A 129 -20.69 12.50 -6.78
C LEU A 129 -21.32 13.79 -7.34
N GLY A 130 -20.99 14.17 -8.58
CA GLY A 130 -21.62 15.30 -9.25
C GLY A 130 -20.91 16.64 -9.05
N LEU A 131 -19.68 16.66 -8.55
CA LEU A 131 -18.90 17.89 -8.48
C LEU A 131 -18.64 18.41 -9.90
N LYS A 132 -18.83 19.72 -10.12
CA LYS A 132 -18.66 20.35 -11.42
C LYS A 132 -17.27 20.09 -12.01
N GLU A 133 -17.22 19.77 -13.29
CA GLU A 133 -15.95 19.42 -13.98
C GLU A 133 -14.94 20.58 -13.97
N GLU A 134 -15.41 21.83 -14.01
CA GLU A 134 -14.56 23.03 -13.87
C GLU A 134 -13.77 23.01 -12.55
N ILE A 135 -14.44 22.72 -11.42
CA ILE A 135 -13.79 22.68 -10.10
C ILE A 135 -12.74 21.55 -10.06
N ILE A 136 -13.09 20.39 -10.62
CA ILE A 136 -12.16 19.24 -10.66
C ILE A 136 -10.93 19.56 -11.52
N ASN A 137 -11.12 20.22 -12.66
CA ASN A 137 -10.05 20.60 -13.57
C ASN A 137 -9.14 21.67 -12.93
N ASP A 138 -9.70 22.62 -12.22
CA ASP A 138 -8.89 23.62 -11.52
C ASP A 138 -8.13 23.00 -10.34
N ALA A 139 -8.76 22.12 -9.58
CA ALA A 139 -8.07 21.37 -8.52
C ALA A 139 -6.93 20.51 -9.08
N LYS A 140 -7.12 19.86 -10.23
CA LYS A 140 -6.05 19.11 -10.92
C LYS A 140 -4.89 20.01 -11.34
N LYS A 141 -5.18 21.22 -11.88
CA LYS A 141 -4.13 22.20 -12.23
C LYS A 141 -3.34 22.66 -11.01
N MET A 142 -4.02 22.88 -9.86
CA MET A 142 -3.37 23.27 -8.60
C MET A 142 -2.53 22.15 -8.01
N ALA A 143 -2.89 20.90 -8.28
CA ALA A 143 -2.15 19.72 -7.80
C ALA A 143 -0.87 19.46 -8.62
N VAL A 144 -0.66 20.13 -9.76
CA VAL A 144 0.56 19.99 -10.60
C VAL A 144 1.70 20.80 -9.98
N THR A 145 2.31 20.25 -8.94
CA THR A 145 3.59 20.72 -8.40
C THR A 145 4.73 19.76 -8.77
N SER A 146 5.97 20.18 -8.57
CA SER A 146 7.18 19.39 -8.93
C SER A 146 7.18 17.94 -8.37
N ASP A 147 6.48 17.68 -7.28
CA ASP A 147 6.25 16.32 -6.76
C ASP A 147 5.41 15.44 -7.69
N ASP A 148 4.61 16.05 -8.59
CA ASP A 148 3.77 15.30 -9.52
C ASP A 148 4.56 14.59 -10.62
N ILE A 149 5.75 15.07 -10.97
CA ILE A 149 6.61 14.36 -11.94
C ILE A 149 7.07 13.02 -11.37
N VAL A 150 7.48 13.02 -10.11
CA VAL A 150 7.86 11.79 -9.40
C VAL A 150 6.64 10.87 -9.24
N ARG A 151 5.50 11.43 -8.87
CA ARG A 151 4.23 10.70 -8.73
C ARG A 151 3.76 10.09 -10.05
N GLN A 152 3.82 10.83 -11.16
CA GLN A 152 3.50 10.28 -12.49
C GLN A 152 4.49 9.20 -12.93
N LEU A 153 5.76 9.32 -12.57
CA LEU A 153 6.77 8.30 -12.84
C LEU A 153 6.47 7.01 -12.05
N VAL A 154 6.13 7.14 -10.77
CA VAL A 154 5.72 6.00 -9.91
C VAL A 154 4.49 5.30 -10.51
N LEU A 155 3.45 6.05 -10.87
CA LEU A 155 2.24 5.49 -11.51
C LEU A 155 2.54 4.78 -12.84
N LYS A 156 3.48 5.33 -13.65
CA LYS A 156 3.93 4.66 -14.88
C LYS A 156 4.67 3.36 -14.60
N LEU A 157 5.51 3.34 -13.56
CA LEU A 157 6.25 2.15 -13.15
C LEU A 157 5.30 1.06 -12.62
N GLU A 158 4.33 1.43 -11.79
CA GLU A 158 3.30 0.51 -11.31
C GLU A 158 2.49 -0.12 -12.45
N LYS A 159 2.08 0.70 -13.41
CA LYS A 159 1.37 0.21 -14.60
C LYS A 159 2.22 -0.76 -15.43
N LYS A 160 3.51 -0.44 -15.60
CA LYS A 160 4.45 -1.33 -16.30
C LYS A 160 4.72 -2.62 -15.53
N ALA A 161 4.85 -2.54 -14.21
CA ALA A 161 5.03 -3.72 -13.37
C ALA A 161 3.83 -4.67 -13.49
N LYS A 162 2.61 -4.14 -13.43
CA LYS A 162 1.39 -4.94 -13.63
C LYS A 162 1.32 -5.58 -15.02
N GLN A 163 1.66 -4.84 -16.07
CA GLN A 163 1.71 -5.39 -17.44
C GLN A 163 2.76 -6.50 -17.57
N LEU A 164 3.91 -6.33 -16.92
CA LEU A 164 4.98 -7.34 -16.94
C LEU A 164 4.54 -8.60 -16.20
N GLU A 165 3.86 -8.47 -15.08
CA GLU A 165 3.30 -9.59 -14.32
C GLU A 165 2.27 -10.39 -15.14
N GLU A 166 1.36 -9.67 -15.82
CA GLU A 166 0.39 -10.30 -16.73
C GLU A 166 1.07 -11.04 -17.90
N GLN A 167 2.10 -10.42 -18.51
CA GLN A 167 2.89 -11.05 -19.57
C GLN A 167 3.69 -12.25 -19.07
N THR A 168 4.21 -12.21 -17.87
CA THR A 168 4.95 -13.33 -17.27
C THR A 168 4.04 -14.52 -17.04
N LEU A 169 2.84 -14.29 -16.50
CA LEU A 169 1.82 -15.34 -16.32
C LEU A 169 1.39 -15.96 -17.66
N GLU A 170 1.18 -15.14 -18.69
CA GLU A 170 0.84 -15.61 -20.02
C GLU A 170 1.99 -16.43 -20.64
N TYR A 171 3.23 -15.99 -20.47
CA TYR A 171 4.42 -16.71 -20.92
C TYR A 171 4.57 -18.06 -20.21
N GLU A 172 4.38 -18.11 -18.91
CA GLU A 172 4.41 -19.37 -18.13
C GLU A 172 3.34 -20.36 -18.63
N ARG A 173 2.14 -19.87 -18.86
CA ARG A 173 1.06 -20.69 -19.42
C ARG A 173 1.39 -21.24 -20.80
N LEU A 174 1.88 -20.40 -21.71
CA LEU A 174 2.31 -20.83 -23.06
C LEU A 174 3.46 -21.84 -23.00
N LYS A 175 4.37 -21.68 -22.04
CA LYS A 175 5.48 -22.62 -21.81
C LYS A 175 4.96 -23.98 -21.35
N GLU A 176 4.01 -24.03 -20.42
CA GLU A 176 3.38 -25.28 -19.98
C GLU A 176 2.62 -25.98 -21.11
N ASP A 177 1.84 -25.22 -21.90
CA ASP A 177 1.14 -25.73 -23.05
C ASP A 177 2.11 -26.33 -24.10
N THR A 178 3.22 -25.65 -24.37
CA THR A 178 4.26 -26.09 -25.28
C THR A 178 4.94 -27.37 -24.80
N LEU A 179 5.27 -27.44 -23.49
CA LEU A 179 5.86 -28.64 -22.88
C LEU A 179 4.90 -29.84 -22.92
N SER A 180 3.61 -29.59 -22.73
CA SER A 180 2.58 -30.66 -22.83
C SER A 180 2.49 -31.22 -24.24
N LEU A 181 2.55 -30.38 -25.27
CA LEU A 181 2.57 -30.77 -26.67
C LEU A 181 3.82 -31.58 -27.04
N ILE A 182 4.98 -31.23 -26.51
CA ILE A 182 6.22 -32.01 -26.72
C ILE A 182 6.13 -33.38 -26.07
N HIS A 183 5.57 -33.48 -24.86
CA HIS A 183 5.37 -34.75 -24.15
C HIS A 183 4.38 -35.69 -24.88
N ILE A 184 3.39 -35.12 -25.57
CA ILE A 184 2.42 -35.92 -26.37
C ILE A 184 3.08 -36.45 -27.65
N SER A 185 4.07 -35.74 -28.21
CA SER A 185 4.74 -36.15 -29.47
C SER A 185 5.90 -37.15 -29.31
N GLU A 186 6.51 -37.23 -28.11
CA GLU A 186 7.62 -38.15 -27.83
C GLU A 186 7.25 -39.67 -27.80
N PRO A 187 6.08 -40.09 -27.29
CA PRO A 187 5.72 -41.52 -27.34
C PRO A 187 5.60 -42.11 -28.74
N THR A 188 5.24 -41.26 -29.71
CA THR A 188 5.06 -41.72 -31.10
C THR A 188 6.38 -41.98 -31.82
N ARG A 189 7.47 -41.36 -31.40
CA ARG A 189 8.80 -41.50 -32.02
C ARG A 189 9.55 -42.76 -31.54
N ARG A 190 9.28 -43.27 -30.35
CA ARG A 190 9.91 -44.49 -29.82
C ARG A 190 9.35 -45.81 -30.37
N SER A 191 8.18 -45.78 -30.99
CA SER A 191 7.57 -46.99 -31.56
C SER A 191 8.01 -47.31 -32.98
N TYR A 192 8.81 -46.47 -33.67
CA TYR A 192 9.29 -46.67 -35.03
C TYR A 192 10.76 -47.08 -35.17
N ILE A 193 11.46 -47.37 -34.07
CA ILE A 193 12.84 -47.88 -34.09
C ILE A 193 12.82 -49.26 -33.40
N SER A 194 12.21 -50.23 -34.04
CA SER A 194 12.35 -51.62 -33.65
C SER A 194 12.02 -52.46 -34.92
N TYR A 195 13.00 -52.50 -35.83
CA TYR A 195 13.32 -53.59 -36.75
C TYR A 195 14.67 -53.34 -37.37
#